data_17422893e0d467b88c3d45795f1b750a
#
_entry.id   17422893e0d467b88c3d45795f1b750a
#
_cell.length_a   1.000
_cell.length_b   1.000
_cell.length_c   1.000
_cell.angle_alpha   90.00
_cell.angle_beta   90.00
_cell.angle_gamma   90.00
#
_symmetry.space_group_name_H-M   'P 1'
#
loop_
_entity.id
_entity.type
_entity.pdbx_description
1 polymer ?
#
loop_
_entity_poly.entity_id
_entity_poly.type
_entity_poly.pdbx_seq_one_letter_code
_entity_poly.pdbx_strand_id
1 'polypeptide(L)'
;MSIKIVTENKDNIIEFLEFKKDENISCFNLKDNLNELKETGAVVILGNFDGVHKAHRKIFQKGVENARKNGYKTVVYTFNEYPDKRHTRITNQSEKAFIMNNEGIDYLYFEEFEKVRNFSPENFVKKILIEKLNAKKVLCGFNFTFGKGKSGNPEILKELLKKNGIELEVQEAVFDNNSEVISSTNIRKYIKETNLEKVKELLGHNLLILGKVVHGKQLGRTIGFPTANLKFENRVYPSFGVYGVKIYFY
;
A
#
# COMPACT_ATOMS: atom_id res chain seq x y z
N MET A 1 -4.46 17.34 5.31
CA MET A 1 -5.54 16.72 4.49
C MET A 1 -5.59 15.25 4.87
N SER A 2 -6.77 14.71 5.06
CA SER A 2 -6.98 13.30 5.40
C SER A 2 -6.95 12.44 4.15
N ILE A 3 -6.30 11.26 4.22
CA ILE A 3 -6.37 10.28 3.15
C ILE A 3 -7.77 9.66 3.10
N LYS A 4 -8.34 9.57 1.90
CA LYS A 4 -9.62 8.90 1.68
C LYS A 4 -9.36 7.46 1.22
N ILE A 5 -9.84 6.47 1.97
CA ILE A 5 -9.70 5.05 1.61
C ILE A 5 -10.91 4.62 0.80
N VAL A 6 -10.67 4.10 -0.39
CA VAL A 6 -11.69 3.59 -1.30
C VAL A 6 -11.55 2.09 -1.41
N THR A 7 -12.56 1.35 -0.97
CA THR A 7 -12.60 -0.12 -1.03
C THR A 7 -14.04 -0.61 -1.11
N GLU A 8 -14.24 -1.72 -1.81
CA GLU A 8 -15.55 -2.40 -1.85
C GLU A 8 -15.72 -3.36 -0.64
N ASN A 9 -14.60 -3.80 -0.05
CA ASN A 9 -14.62 -4.66 1.13
C ASN A 9 -14.14 -3.86 2.35
N LYS A 10 -15.10 -3.39 3.16
CA LYS A 10 -14.85 -2.50 4.29
C LYS A 10 -14.42 -3.23 5.56
N ASP A 11 -14.80 -4.50 5.73
CA ASP A 11 -14.81 -5.17 7.04
C ASP A 11 -13.44 -5.21 7.73
N ASN A 12 -12.36 -5.43 6.98
CA ASN A 12 -11.02 -5.51 7.55
C ASN A 12 -10.33 -4.14 7.79
N ILE A 13 -10.80 -3.09 7.12
CA ILE A 13 -10.21 -1.74 7.21
C ILE A 13 -10.98 -0.91 8.22
N ILE A 14 -12.30 -1.06 8.28
CA ILE A 14 -13.17 -0.31 9.20
C ILE A 14 -12.88 -0.68 10.64
N GLU A 15 -12.71 -1.97 10.96
CA GLU A 15 -12.45 -2.42 12.34
C GLU A 15 -11.21 -1.71 12.93
N PHE A 16 -10.21 -1.39 12.11
CA PHE A 16 -9.04 -0.63 12.53
C PHE A 16 -9.30 0.89 12.57
N LEU A 17 -10.04 1.43 11.62
CA LEU A 17 -10.33 2.87 11.54
C LEU A 17 -11.33 3.34 12.60
N GLU A 18 -12.25 2.47 13.02
CA GLU A 18 -13.15 2.72 14.14
C GLU A 18 -12.41 2.80 15.48
N PHE A 19 -11.30 2.08 15.64
CA PHE A 19 -10.41 2.20 16.80
C PHE A 19 -9.68 3.54 16.86
N LYS A 20 -9.38 4.15 15.72
CA LYS A 20 -8.87 5.51 15.67
C LYS A 20 -10.03 6.45 15.38
N LYS A 21 -10.52 7.15 16.38
CA LYS A 21 -11.23 8.44 16.21
C LYS A 21 -10.27 9.50 15.64
N ASP A 22 -9.41 9.11 14.69
CA ASP A 22 -8.51 10.02 14.01
C ASP A 22 -9.33 10.63 12.87
N GLU A 23 -9.76 11.87 13.07
CA GLU A 23 -10.50 12.69 12.10
C GLU A 23 -9.80 12.77 10.72
N ASN A 24 -8.57 12.25 10.62
CA ASN A 24 -7.71 12.32 9.46
C ASN A 24 -7.77 11.10 8.53
N ILE A 25 -8.49 10.03 8.88
CA ILE A 25 -8.68 8.89 7.99
C ILE A 25 -10.18 8.66 7.82
N SER A 26 -10.66 8.77 6.59
CA SER A 26 -12.05 8.50 6.26
C SER A 26 -12.15 7.34 5.27
N CYS A 27 -13.04 6.39 5.55
CA CYS A 27 -13.32 5.26 4.65
C CYS A 27 -14.61 5.55 3.86
N PHE A 28 -14.54 5.49 2.53
CA PHE A 28 -15.64 5.82 1.64
C PHE A 28 -16.04 4.65 0.74
N ASN A 29 -17.30 4.63 0.36
CA ASN A 29 -17.76 3.69 -0.66
C ASN A 29 -17.31 4.15 -2.05
N LEU A 30 -17.00 3.21 -2.93
CA LEU A 30 -16.50 3.44 -4.28
C LEU A 30 -17.39 4.40 -5.08
N LYS A 31 -18.71 4.30 -4.89
CA LYS A 31 -19.68 5.07 -5.68
C LYS A 31 -19.69 6.56 -5.37
N ASP A 32 -19.39 6.94 -4.12
CA ASP A 32 -19.62 8.32 -3.67
C ASP A 32 -18.46 9.28 -3.99
N ASN A 33 -17.25 8.76 -4.24
CA ASN A 33 -16.05 9.58 -4.39
C ASN A 33 -15.47 9.66 -5.81
N LEU A 34 -15.90 8.80 -6.72
CA LEU A 34 -15.41 8.83 -8.11
C LEU A 34 -15.92 10.06 -8.88
N ASN A 35 -17.00 10.71 -8.43
CA ASN A 35 -17.49 11.93 -9.07
C ASN A 35 -16.47 13.07 -8.95
N GLU A 36 -15.82 13.23 -7.79
CA GLU A 36 -14.76 14.23 -7.63
C GLU A 36 -13.59 13.99 -8.62
N LEU A 37 -13.18 12.73 -8.82
CA LEU A 37 -12.12 12.40 -9.79
C LEU A 37 -12.54 12.67 -11.23
N LYS A 38 -13.81 12.50 -11.57
CA LYS A 38 -14.32 12.82 -12.92
C LYS A 38 -14.20 14.31 -13.23
N GLU A 39 -14.39 15.15 -12.24
CA GLU A 39 -14.30 16.61 -12.38
C GLU A 39 -12.84 17.10 -12.36
N THR A 40 -12.06 16.62 -11.42
CA THR A 40 -10.69 17.13 -11.20
C THR A 40 -9.63 16.40 -12.01
N GLY A 41 -9.83 15.12 -12.32
CA GLY A 41 -8.78 14.24 -12.82
C GLY A 41 -7.85 13.73 -11.72
N ALA A 42 -7.03 12.74 -12.07
CA ALA A 42 -6.13 12.10 -11.11
C ALA A 42 -4.71 11.90 -11.63
N VAL A 43 -3.74 12.02 -10.72
CA VAL A 43 -2.41 11.41 -10.84
C VAL A 43 -2.47 10.05 -10.16
N VAL A 44 -2.37 8.98 -10.93
CA VAL A 44 -2.53 7.60 -10.44
C VAL A 44 -1.19 6.94 -10.25
N ILE A 45 -0.94 6.44 -9.04
CA ILE A 45 0.30 5.75 -8.66
C ILE A 45 -0.02 4.26 -8.51
N LEU A 46 0.61 3.41 -9.35
CA LEU A 46 0.33 1.98 -9.45
C LEU A 46 1.36 1.14 -8.71
N GLY A 47 0.90 0.21 -7.86
CA GLY A 47 1.79 -0.75 -7.22
C GLY A 47 1.16 -1.53 -6.07
N ASN A 48 1.85 -2.58 -5.61
CA ASN A 48 1.42 -3.34 -4.44
C ASN A 48 1.76 -2.64 -3.11
N PHE A 49 2.80 -1.84 -3.11
CA PHE A 49 3.26 -1.03 -1.97
C PHE A 49 3.40 -1.80 -0.65
N ASP A 50 3.85 -3.06 -0.74
CA ASP A 50 4.04 -3.90 0.43
C ASP A 50 5.22 -3.42 1.26
N GLY A 51 4.97 -3.12 2.55
CA GLY A 51 5.92 -2.52 3.47
C GLY A 51 6.05 -1.00 3.39
N VAL A 52 5.48 -0.33 2.38
CA VAL A 52 5.55 1.15 2.19
C VAL A 52 6.97 1.71 2.40
N HIS A 53 7.97 1.06 1.81
CA HIS A 53 9.39 1.37 1.99
C HIS A 53 9.83 2.68 1.31
N LYS A 54 11.05 3.14 1.57
CA LYS A 54 11.59 4.41 1.08
C LYS A 54 11.43 4.61 -0.44
N ALA A 55 11.60 3.55 -1.26
CA ALA A 55 11.39 3.65 -2.70
C ALA A 55 9.92 3.91 -3.06
N HIS A 56 8.95 3.35 -2.32
CA HIS A 56 7.53 3.67 -2.47
C HIS A 56 7.23 5.13 -2.09
N ARG A 57 7.82 5.62 -1.01
CA ARG A 57 7.61 7.01 -0.57
C ARG A 57 8.11 8.03 -1.59
N LYS A 58 9.22 7.73 -2.29
CA LYS A 58 9.70 8.58 -3.38
C LYS A 58 8.69 8.73 -4.52
N ILE A 59 8.04 7.63 -4.95
CA ILE A 59 7.04 7.71 -6.02
C ILE A 59 5.77 8.43 -5.53
N PHE A 60 5.40 8.29 -4.24
CA PHE A 60 4.28 9.04 -3.66
C PHE A 60 4.56 10.54 -3.69
N GLN A 61 5.73 10.98 -3.22
CA GLN A 61 6.13 12.38 -3.23
C GLN A 61 6.03 12.99 -4.63
N LYS A 62 6.59 12.31 -5.64
CA LYS A 62 6.50 12.75 -7.05
C LYS A 62 5.04 12.84 -7.53
N GLY A 63 4.21 11.86 -7.21
CA GLY A 63 2.80 11.87 -7.59
C GLY A 63 2.02 13.00 -6.93
N VAL A 64 2.25 13.23 -5.64
CA VAL A 64 1.64 14.33 -4.87
C VAL A 64 2.06 15.69 -5.43
N GLU A 65 3.35 15.89 -5.70
CA GLU A 65 3.86 17.13 -6.30
C GLU A 65 3.24 17.39 -7.68
N ASN A 66 3.18 16.36 -8.54
CA ASN A 66 2.54 16.46 -9.85
C ASN A 66 1.05 16.79 -9.75
N ALA A 67 0.33 16.15 -8.85
CA ALA A 67 -1.10 16.37 -8.64
C ALA A 67 -1.36 17.81 -8.19
N ARG A 68 -0.64 18.29 -7.17
CA ARG A 68 -0.77 19.67 -6.65
C ARG A 68 -0.49 20.72 -7.71
N LYS A 69 0.60 20.53 -8.48
CA LYS A 69 0.97 21.46 -9.55
C LYS A 69 -0.10 21.64 -10.61
N ASN A 70 -0.88 20.59 -10.89
CA ASN A 70 -1.85 20.59 -11.97
C ASN A 70 -3.32 20.64 -11.50
N GLY A 71 -3.58 20.77 -10.20
CA GLY A 71 -4.93 20.77 -9.64
C GLY A 71 -5.62 19.41 -9.67
N TYR A 72 -4.87 18.31 -9.80
CA TYR A 72 -5.38 16.94 -9.80
C TYR A 72 -5.41 16.34 -8.39
N LYS A 73 -6.14 15.22 -8.25
CA LYS A 73 -6.09 14.40 -7.04
C LYS A 73 -5.03 13.31 -7.16
N THR A 74 -4.36 13.00 -6.05
CA THR A 74 -3.42 11.89 -5.98
C THR A 74 -4.16 10.61 -5.59
N VAL A 75 -4.08 9.59 -6.45
CA VAL A 75 -4.68 8.28 -6.20
C VAL A 75 -3.58 7.22 -6.16
N VAL A 76 -3.41 6.55 -5.03
CA VAL A 76 -2.61 5.32 -4.95
C VAL A 76 -3.54 4.13 -5.21
N TYR A 77 -3.30 3.41 -6.31
CA TYR A 77 -4.04 2.22 -6.68
C TYR A 77 -3.25 0.97 -6.28
N THR A 78 -3.82 0.16 -5.42
CA THR A 78 -3.23 -1.07 -4.89
C THR A 78 -4.29 -2.17 -4.74
N PHE A 79 -3.93 -3.34 -4.20
CA PHE A 79 -4.85 -4.45 -4.06
C PHE A 79 -5.21 -4.73 -2.59
N ASN A 80 -6.44 -5.19 -2.37
CA ASN A 80 -6.90 -5.70 -1.07
C ASN A 80 -6.06 -6.90 -0.62
N GLU A 81 -5.85 -7.84 -1.55
CA GLU A 81 -5.02 -9.02 -1.32
C GLU A 81 -3.68 -8.89 -2.05
N TYR A 82 -2.66 -9.54 -1.53
CA TYR A 82 -1.40 -9.64 -2.25
C TYR A 82 -1.59 -10.59 -3.44
N PRO A 83 -1.41 -10.12 -4.69
CA PRO A 83 -1.68 -10.94 -5.88
C PRO A 83 -0.83 -12.20 -5.96
N ASP A 84 0.38 -12.16 -5.40
CA ASP A 84 1.30 -13.29 -5.37
C ASP A 84 1.20 -14.04 -4.03
N LYS A 85 0.38 -15.08 -3.99
CA LYS A 85 0.15 -15.92 -2.81
C LYS A 85 1.40 -16.72 -2.35
N ARG A 86 2.49 -16.75 -3.15
CA ARG A 86 3.75 -17.42 -2.78
C ARG A 86 4.55 -16.64 -1.74
N HIS A 87 4.27 -15.37 -1.58
CA HIS A 87 4.97 -14.51 -0.63
C HIS A 87 4.04 -14.04 0.47
N THR A 88 4.52 -14.12 1.71
CA THR A 88 3.85 -13.47 2.85
C THR A 88 4.05 -11.96 2.78
N ARG A 89 3.01 -11.20 3.13
CA ARG A 89 3.05 -9.74 3.11
C ARG A 89 3.89 -9.17 4.27
N ILE A 90 4.44 -7.98 4.07
CA ILE A 90 5.07 -7.18 5.13
C ILE A 90 4.00 -6.40 5.88
N THR A 91 3.07 -5.80 5.14
CA THR A 91 1.98 -4.97 5.69
C THR A 91 0.62 -5.45 5.21
N ASN A 92 -0.39 -5.39 6.09
CA ASN A 92 -1.79 -5.52 5.71
C ASN A 92 -2.37 -4.18 5.21
N GLN A 93 -3.66 -4.14 4.86
CA GLN A 93 -4.31 -2.95 4.32
C GLN A 93 -4.38 -1.81 5.35
N SER A 94 -4.72 -2.13 6.59
CA SER A 94 -4.82 -1.14 7.67
C SER A 94 -3.46 -0.52 8.00
N GLU A 95 -2.41 -1.34 8.02
CA GLU A 95 -1.04 -0.88 8.20
C GLU A 95 -0.57 0.02 7.04
N LYS A 96 -0.89 -0.36 5.78
CA LYS A 96 -0.62 0.49 4.61
C LYS A 96 -1.32 1.83 4.73
N ALA A 97 -2.61 1.82 5.04
CA ALA A 97 -3.40 3.05 5.19
C ALA A 97 -2.83 3.95 6.29
N PHE A 98 -2.45 3.36 7.43
CA PHE A 98 -1.85 4.08 8.53
C PHE A 98 -0.52 4.73 8.15
N ILE A 99 0.38 4.00 7.51
CA ILE A 99 1.70 4.52 7.11
C ILE A 99 1.53 5.59 6.02
N MET A 100 0.62 5.38 5.05
CA MET A 100 0.41 6.31 3.94
C MET A 100 -0.36 7.58 4.30
N ASN A 101 -1.03 7.63 5.45
CA ASN A 101 -1.86 8.78 5.87
C ASN A 101 -1.09 10.10 5.88
N ASN A 102 0.21 10.08 6.14
CA ASN A 102 1.05 11.27 6.21
C ASN A 102 1.82 11.58 4.90
N GLU A 103 1.56 10.85 3.83
CA GLU A 103 2.27 11.02 2.55
C GLU A 103 1.63 12.09 1.63
N GLY A 104 0.53 12.71 2.06
CA GLY A 104 -0.18 13.74 1.29
C GLY A 104 -1.01 13.20 0.12
N ILE A 105 -1.30 11.91 0.12
CA ILE A 105 -2.15 11.20 -0.84
C ILE A 105 -3.61 11.56 -0.56
N ASP A 106 -4.40 11.86 -1.62
CA ASP A 106 -5.83 12.15 -1.45
C ASP A 106 -6.65 10.86 -1.33
N TYR A 107 -6.35 9.86 -2.16
CA TYR A 107 -7.11 8.61 -2.22
C TYR A 107 -6.19 7.38 -2.19
N LEU A 108 -6.50 6.44 -1.31
CA LEU A 108 -5.92 5.09 -1.30
C LEU A 108 -7.00 4.11 -1.78
N TYR A 109 -6.85 3.65 -3.02
CA TYR A 109 -7.80 2.77 -3.67
C TYR A 109 -7.34 1.31 -3.58
N PHE A 110 -8.12 0.50 -2.87
CA PHE A 110 -7.92 -0.95 -2.78
C PHE A 110 -8.82 -1.68 -3.77
N GLU A 111 -8.24 -2.22 -4.83
CA GLU A 111 -8.95 -3.05 -5.81
C GLU A 111 -8.98 -4.52 -5.38
N GLU A 112 -10.08 -5.21 -5.65
CA GLU A 112 -10.16 -6.66 -5.55
C GLU A 112 -9.45 -7.29 -6.75
N PHE A 113 -8.34 -7.99 -6.50
CA PHE A 113 -7.51 -8.56 -7.57
C PHE A 113 -8.31 -9.47 -8.51
N GLU A 114 -9.23 -10.27 -8.00
CA GLU A 114 -10.04 -11.19 -8.80
C GLU A 114 -10.90 -10.46 -9.86
N LYS A 115 -11.30 -9.22 -9.64
CA LYS A 115 -12.08 -8.43 -10.60
C LYS A 115 -11.27 -8.00 -11.82
N VAL A 116 -9.97 -7.83 -11.65
CA VAL A 116 -9.08 -7.30 -12.70
C VAL A 116 -8.04 -8.31 -13.21
N ARG A 117 -7.90 -9.47 -12.56
CA ARG A 117 -6.87 -10.48 -12.90
C ARG A 117 -6.89 -10.96 -14.34
N ASN A 118 -8.08 -10.96 -14.95
CA ASN A 118 -8.28 -11.41 -16.32
C ASN A 118 -8.33 -10.28 -17.35
N PHE A 119 -8.09 -9.04 -16.94
CA PHE A 119 -8.06 -7.91 -17.89
C PHE A 119 -6.82 -8.01 -18.77
N SER A 120 -7.00 -7.74 -20.07
CA SER A 120 -5.86 -7.43 -20.94
C SER A 120 -5.24 -6.09 -20.52
N PRO A 121 -3.99 -5.79 -20.92
CA PRO A 121 -3.39 -4.48 -20.69
C PRO A 121 -4.28 -3.32 -21.16
N GLU A 122 -4.92 -3.44 -22.33
CA GLU A 122 -5.82 -2.45 -22.91
C GLU A 122 -7.06 -2.25 -22.03
N ASN A 123 -7.66 -3.35 -21.56
CA ASN A 123 -8.84 -3.29 -20.70
C ASN A 123 -8.52 -2.66 -19.32
N PHE A 124 -7.34 -2.94 -18.77
CA PHE A 124 -6.89 -2.31 -17.54
C PHE A 124 -6.74 -0.79 -17.72
N VAL A 125 -6.06 -0.35 -18.77
CA VAL A 125 -5.89 1.08 -19.05
C VAL A 125 -7.24 1.74 -19.29
N LYS A 126 -8.08 1.18 -20.16
CA LYS A 126 -9.37 1.75 -20.51
C LYS A 126 -10.32 1.82 -19.32
N LYS A 127 -10.59 0.66 -18.67
CA LYS A 127 -11.63 0.56 -17.64
C LYS A 127 -11.22 1.15 -16.30
N ILE A 128 -9.94 0.95 -15.92
CA ILE A 128 -9.46 1.40 -14.60
C ILE A 128 -8.86 2.80 -14.68
N LEU A 129 -7.85 3.02 -15.52
CA LEU A 129 -7.13 4.28 -15.50
C LEU A 129 -7.95 5.42 -16.12
N ILE A 130 -8.65 5.16 -17.24
CA ILE A 130 -9.40 6.20 -17.96
C ILE A 130 -10.82 6.35 -17.39
N GLU A 131 -11.63 5.29 -17.51
CA GLU A 131 -13.08 5.38 -17.21
C GLU A 131 -13.35 5.50 -15.70
N LYS A 132 -12.62 4.75 -14.87
CA LYS A 132 -12.86 4.72 -13.42
C LYS A 132 -12.13 5.85 -12.68
N LEU A 133 -10.83 6.06 -12.95
CA LEU A 133 -9.98 6.98 -12.21
C LEU A 133 -9.73 8.32 -12.90
N ASN A 134 -10.17 8.51 -14.14
CA ASN A 134 -9.91 9.72 -14.93
C ASN A 134 -8.44 10.15 -14.88
N ALA A 135 -7.51 9.20 -15.05
CA ALA A 135 -6.09 9.42 -14.97
C ALA A 135 -5.63 10.48 -15.98
N LYS A 136 -4.89 11.48 -15.52
CA LYS A 136 -4.22 12.51 -16.33
C LYS A 136 -2.72 12.28 -16.42
N LYS A 137 -2.16 11.63 -15.42
CA LYS A 137 -0.79 11.14 -15.37
C LYS A 137 -0.75 9.84 -14.57
N VAL A 138 0.14 8.93 -14.93
CA VAL A 138 0.35 7.64 -14.24
C VAL A 138 1.81 7.54 -13.80
N LEU A 139 2.03 7.01 -12.59
CA LEU A 139 3.35 6.69 -12.07
C LEU A 139 3.39 5.20 -11.70
N CYS A 140 4.50 4.52 -11.99
CA CYS A 140 4.75 3.15 -11.52
C CYS A 140 6.24 2.90 -11.30
N GLY A 141 6.57 1.81 -10.60
CA GLY A 141 7.96 1.36 -10.49
C GLY A 141 8.45 0.70 -11.79
N PHE A 142 9.76 0.65 -11.98
CA PHE A 142 10.42 0.04 -13.15
C PHE A 142 10.05 -1.44 -13.36
N ASN A 143 9.72 -2.16 -12.31
CA ASN A 143 9.35 -3.58 -12.31
C ASN A 143 7.84 -3.82 -12.25
N PHE A 144 7.03 -2.82 -12.53
CA PHE A 144 5.58 -2.93 -12.52
C PHE A 144 5.09 -3.88 -13.60
N THR A 145 4.18 -4.78 -13.22
CA THR A 145 3.51 -5.69 -14.16
C THR A 145 2.01 -5.69 -13.92
N PHE A 146 1.23 -5.80 -14.99
CA PHE A 146 -0.23 -5.79 -14.94
C PHE A 146 -0.84 -6.65 -16.05
N GLY A 147 -2.16 -6.73 -16.08
CA GLY A 147 -2.87 -7.53 -17.08
C GLY A 147 -2.77 -9.03 -16.81
N LYS A 148 -3.58 -9.79 -17.55
CA LYS A 148 -3.65 -11.26 -17.43
C LYS A 148 -2.28 -11.88 -17.64
N GLY A 149 -1.87 -12.72 -16.70
CA GLY A 149 -0.56 -13.40 -16.78
C GLY A 149 0.64 -12.46 -16.75
N LYS A 150 0.50 -11.23 -16.22
CA LYS A 150 1.56 -10.19 -16.22
C LYS A 150 1.99 -9.80 -17.64
N SER A 151 1.07 -9.80 -18.61
CA SER A 151 1.34 -9.48 -20.02
C SER A 151 1.68 -8.01 -20.26
N GLY A 152 1.39 -7.11 -19.31
CA GLY A 152 1.75 -5.69 -19.35
C GLY A 152 2.98 -5.38 -18.51
N ASN A 153 3.80 -4.46 -19.00
CA ASN A 153 4.99 -3.89 -18.36
C ASN A 153 5.00 -2.37 -18.56
N PRO A 154 5.99 -1.60 -18.05
CA PRO A 154 6.02 -0.15 -18.21
C PRO A 154 6.05 0.32 -19.69
N GLU A 155 6.70 -0.41 -20.59
CA GLU A 155 6.80 -0.08 -22.00
C GLU A 155 5.41 -0.16 -22.67
N ILE A 156 4.70 -1.27 -22.49
CA ILE A 156 3.32 -1.46 -22.98
C ILE A 156 2.38 -0.42 -22.36
N LEU A 157 2.53 -0.16 -21.04
CA LEU A 157 1.73 0.86 -20.37
C LEU A 157 1.94 2.24 -21.00
N LYS A 158 3.19 2.60 -21.29
CA LYS A 158 3.56 3.87 -21.92
C LYS A 158 2.90 4.05 -23.28
N GLU A 159 2.94 3.02 -24.11
CA GLU A 159 2.31 3.05 -25.44
C GLU A 159 0.78 3.21 -25.36
N LEU A 160 0.13 2.44 -24.46
CA LEU A 160 -1.31 2.50 -24.26
C LEU A 160 -1.77 3.86 -23.72
N LEU A 161 -1.05 4.42 -22.78
CA LEU A 161 -1.34 5.72 -22.19
C LEU A 161 -1.12 6.86 -23.19
N LYS A 162 -0.05 6.81 -24.00
CA LYS A 162 0.26 7.80 -25.02
C LYS A 162 -0.86 7.94 -26.06
N LYS A 163 -1.50 6.84 -26.45
CA LYS A 163 -2.66 6.85 -27.36
C LYS A 163 -3.86 7.64 -26.80
N ASN A 164 -3.91 7.86 -25.49
CA ASN A 164 -4.97 8.56 -24.79
C ASN A 164 -4.50 9.93 -24.23
N GLY A 165 -3.34 10.42 -24.65
CA GLY A 165 -2.79 11.70 -24.17
C GLY A 165 -2.37 11.72 -22.69
N ILE A 166 -2.13 10.54 -22.10
CA ILE A 166 -1.76 10.39 -20.68
C ILE A 166 -0.27 10.12 -20.57
N GLU A 167 0.41 10.88 -19.71
CA GLU A 167 1.84 10.71 -19.45
C GLU A 167 2.10 9.58 -18.46
N LEU A 168 3.17 8.77 -18.70
CA LEU A 168 3.70 7.81 -17.76
C LEU A 168 5.06 8.28 -17.24
N GLU A 169 5.22 8.27 -15.93
CA GLU A 169 6.50 8.41 -15.25
C GLU A 169 6.88 7.08 -14.58
N VAL A 170 8.04 6.55 -14.92
CA VAL A 170 8.56 5.30 -14.35
C VAL A 170 9.62 5.62 -13.30
N GLN A 171 9.38 5.18 -12.06
CA GLN A 171 10.35 5.32 -10.98
C GLN A 171 11.43 4.25 -11.13
N GLU A 172 12.66 4.68 -11.28
CA GLU A 172 13.85 3.82 -11.30
C GLU A 172 14.09 3.14 -9.94
N ALA A 173 14.96 2.12 -9.93
CA ALA A 173 15.39 1.46 -8.72
C ALA A 173 16.00 2.48 -7.74
N VAL A 174 15.65 2.36 -6.47
CA VAL A 174 16.24 3.14 -5.38
C VAL A 174 17.17 2.24 -4.60
N PHE A 175 18.37 2.72 -4.36
CA PHE A 175 19.39 1.98 -3.64
C PHE A 175 19.58 2.55 -2.23
N ASP A 176 20.02 1.73 -1.33
CA ASP A 176 20.49 2.12 0.00
C ASP A 176 21.95 2.60 -0.04
N ASN A 177 22.52 2.89 1.13
CA ASN A 177 23.91 3.34 1.25
C ASN A 177 24.95 2.27 0.86
N ASN A 178 24.55 1.01 0.80
CA ASN A 178 25.41 -0.13 0.41
C ASN A 178 25.20 -0.55 -1.05
N SER A 179 24.52 0.28 -1.86
CA SER A 179 24.17 -0.02 -3.26
C SER A 179 23.26 -1.25 -3.43
N GLU A 180 22.51 -1.61 -2.38
CA GLU A 180 21.49 -2.65 -2.45
C GLU A 180 20.13 -2.04 -2.83
N VAL A 181 19.40 -2.70 -3.73
CA VAL A 181 18.06 -2.23 -4.16
C VAL A 181 17.08 -2.29 -2.98
N ILE A 182 16.44 -1.16 -2.69
CA ILE A 182 15.36 -1.10 -1.71
C ILE A 182 14.11 -1.73 -2.31
N SER A 183 13.76 -2.93 -1.84
CA SER A 183 12.63 -3.72 -2.34
C SER A 183 11.94 -4.49 -1.23
N SER A 184 10.65 -4.81 -1.42
CA SER A 184 9.90 -5.68 -0.50
C SER A 184 10.54 -7.06 -0.36
N THR A 185 11.23 -7.56 -1.38
CA THR A 185 11.94 -8.86 -1.34
C THR A 185 13.10 -8.82 -0.35
N ASN A 186 13.96 -7.81 -0.44
CA ASN A 186 15.08 -7.66 0.48
C ASN A 186 14.62 -7.39 1.91
N ILE A 187 13.58 -6.58 2.07
CA ILE A 187 13.00 -6.31 3.40
C ILE A 187 12.47 -7.60 4.04
N ARG A 188 11.74 -8.46 3.29
CA ARG A 188 11.29 -9.77 3.82
C ARG A 188 12.44 -10.66 4.24
N LYS A 189 13.54 -10.67 3.47
CA LYS A 189 14.76 -11.39 3.84
C LYS A 189 15.28 -10.90 5.20
N TYR A 190 15.49 -9.59 5.35
CA TYR A 190 16.00 -9.03 6.60
C TYR A 190 15.06 -9.20 7.80
N ILE A 191 13.73 -9.20 7.59
CA ILE A 191 12.76 -9.53 8.65
C ILE A 191 12.98 -10.98 9.12
N LYS A 192 13.09 -11.95 8.21
CA LYS A 192 13.33 -13.37 8.54
C LYS A 192 14.67 -13.58 9.24
N GLU A 193 15.69 -12.85 8.85
CA GLU A 193 17.01 -12.84 9.47
C GLU A 193 17.06 -12.07 10.79
N THR A 194 15.95 -11.45 11.19
CA THR A 194 15.84 -10.63 12.41
C THR A 194 16.79 -9.42 12.41
N ASN A 195 17.23 -8.96 11.26
CA ASN A 195 18.02 -7.73 11.13
C ASN A 195 17.10 -6.50 11.10
N LEU A 196 16.49 -6.20 12.26
CA LEU A 196 15.46 -5.16 12.40
C LEU A 196 15.99 -3.75 12.17
N GLU A 197 17.27 -3.49 12.44
CA GLU A 197 17.90 -2.20 12.12
C GLU A 197 17.94 -1.97 10.61
N LYS A 198 18.33 -2.99 9.83
CA LYS A 198 18.32 -2.91 8.38
C LYS A 198 16.90 -2.79 7.82
N VAL A 199 15.94 -3.52 8.41
CA VAL A 199 14.52 -3.39 8.07
C VAL A 199 14.05 -1.94 8.25
N LYS A 200 14.33 -1.33 9.39
CA LYS A 200 13.99 0.06 9.68
C LYS A 200 14.66 1.04 8.72
N GLU A 201 15.94 0.81 8.41
CA GLU A 201 16.67 1.62 7.42
C GLU A 201 15.96 1.61 6.06
N LEU A 202 15.62 0.43 5.54
CA LEU A 202 15.01 0.28 4.21
C LEU A 202 13.56 0.75 4.17
N LEU A 203 12.78 0.47 5.22
CA LEU A 203 11.40 0.94 5.35
C LEU A 203 11.35 2.48 5.49
N GLY A 204 12.27 3.08 6.24
CA GLY A 204 12.21 4.48 6.66
C GLY A 204 11.24 4.74 7.81
N HIS A 205 10.71 3.67 8.42
CA HIS A 205 9.87 3.66 9.60
C HIS A 205 10.07 2.34 10.37
N ASN A 206 9.58 2.26 11.61
CA ASN A 206 9.64 1.00 12.36
C ASN A 206 8.73 -0.06 11.70
N LEU A 207 9.09 -1.33 11.84
CA LEU A 207 8.20 -2.43 11.46
C LEU A 207 6.92 -2.33 12.29
N LEU A 208 5.80 -2.07 11.63
CA LEU A 208 4.49 -1.93 12.24
C LEU A 208 3.76 -3.27 12.23
N ILE A 209 3.18 -3.65 13.36
CA ILE A 209 2.32 -4.82 13.48
C ILE A 209 1.04 -4.40 14.18
N LEU A 210 -0.07 -4.45 13.48
CA LEU A 210 -1.40 -4.29 14.04
C LEU A 210 -1.98 -5.66 14.37
N GLY A 211 -2.53 -5.81 15.58
CA GLY A 211 -3.11 -7.06 16.01
C GLY A 211 -4.23 -6.83 17.02
N LYS A 212 -5.21 -7.73 17.00
CA LYS A 212 -6.30 -7.74 17.97
C LYS A 212 -5.85 -8.48 19.23
N VAL A 213 -6.04 -7.86 20.38
CA VAL A 213 -5.81 -8.53 21.67
C VAL A 213 -6.88 -9.60 21.86
N VAL A 214 -6.44 -10.81 22.10
CA VAL A 214 -7.31 -11.99 22.34
C VAL A 214 -7.03 -12.61 23.71
N HIS A 215 -8.04 -13.28 24.25
CA HIS A 215 -7.86 -14.00 25.50
C HIS A 215 -6.93 -15.21 25.29
N GLY A 216 -5.84 -15.25 26.09
CA GLY A 216 -4.95 -16.40 26.19
C GLY A 216 -5.19 -17.21 27.45
N LYS A 217 -4.25 -18.08 27.81
CA LYS A 217 -4.32 -18.94 29.00
C LYS A 217 -4.21 -18.18 30.33
N GLN A 218 -4.00 -16.87 30.31
CA GLN A 218 -3.87 -15.95 31.45
C GLN A 218 -2.79 -16.36 32.50
N LEU A 219 -1.84 -17.22 32.13
CA LEU A 219 -0.78 -17.69 33.04
C LEU A 219 0.08 -16.54 33.59
N GLY A 220 0.28 -15.48 32.82
CA GLY A 220 1.03 -14.30 33.28
C GLY A 220 0.42 -13.65 34.52
N ARG A 221 -0.92 -13.67 34.68
CA ARG A 221 -1.59 -13.12 35.87
C ARG A 221 -1.25 -13.91 37.13
N THR A 222 -1.11 -15.24 37.04
CA THR A 222 -0.85 -16.12 38.19
C THR A 222 0.57 -15.93 38.74
N ILE A 223 1.50 -15.40 37.94
CA ILE A 223 2.90 -15.15 38.31
C ILE A 223 3.22 -13.64 38.45
N GLY A 224 2.18 -12.78 38.46
CA GLY A 224 2.35 -11.34 38.65
C GLY A 224 2.74 -10.54 37.41
N PHE A 225 2.83 -11.17 36.23
CA PHE A 225 3.19 -10.53 34.95
C PHE A 225 2.04 -10.70 33.91
N PRO A 226 1.01 -9.83 33.93
CA PRO A 226 -0.06 -9.88 32.97
C PRO A 226 0.47 -9.73 31.54
N THR A 227 0.02 -10.58 30.63
CA THR A 227 0.42 -10.58 29.22
C THR A 227 -0.77 -10.34 28.31
N ALA A 228 -0.58 -9.60 27.22
CA ALA A 228 -1.54 -9.48 26.14
C ALA A 228 -1.16 -10.46 25.01
N ASN A 229 -2.13 -11.26 24.57
CA ASN A 229 -1.94 -12.14 23.42
C ASN A 229 -2.51 -11.44 22.18
N LEU A 230 -1.74 -11.40 21.09
CA LEU A 230 -2.17 -10.82 19.83
C LEU A 230 -2.49 -11.94 18.84
N LYS A 231 -3.63 -11.82 18.16
CA LYS A 231 -3.92 -12.67 16.99
C LYS A 231 -3.20 -12.07 15.79
N PHE A 232 -2.37 -12.88 15.17
CA PHE A 232 -1.57 -12.48 14.01
C PHE A 232 -2.19 -12.99 12.71
N GLU A 233 -2.03 -12.18 11.65
CA GLU A 233 -2.39 -12.57 10.29
C GLU A 233 -1.25 -13.30 9.58
N ASN A 234 -1.52 -13.85 8.39
CA ASN A 234 -0.49 -14.46 7.54
C ASN A 234 0.42 -13.38 6.92
N ARG A 235 1.55 -13.15 7.57
CA ARG A 235 2.58 -12.17 7.16
C ARG A 235 3.99 -12.68 7.49
N VAL A 236 5.02 -11.96 7.02
CA VAL A 236 6.38 -12.23 7.44
C VAL A 236 6.62 -11.71 8.84
N TYR A 237 7.24 -12.52 9.69
CA TYR A 237 7.64 -12.20 11.06
C TYR A 237 9.14 -12.39 11.23
N PRO A 238 9.77 -11.67 12.19
CA PRO A 238 11.10 -12.03 12.67
C PRO A 238 11.12 -13.47 13.21
N SER A 239 12.30 -14.07 13.33
CA SER A 239 12.47 -15.37 13.97
C SER A 239 11.93 -15.37 15.40
N PHE A 240 11.60 -16.55 15.95
CA PHE A 240 11.16 -16.63 17.35
C PHE A 240 12.21 -16.02 18.30
N GLY A 241 11.74 -15.19 19.23
CA GLY A 241 12.60 -14.48 20.14
C GLY A 241 11.85 -13.51 21.05
N VAL A 242 12.60 -12.79 21.87
CA VAL A 242 12.09 -11.70 22.74
C VAL A 242 12.55 -10.38 22.14
N TYR A 243 11.62 -9.46 21.96
CA TYR A 243 11.84 -8.17 21.30
C TYR A 243 11.37 -7.03 22.17
N GLY A 244 12.15 -5.95 22.21
CA GLY A 244 11.72 -4.67 22.74
C GLY A 244 10.80 -3.97 21.74
N VAL A 245 9.57 -3.63 22.15
CA VAL A 245 8.59 -2.99 21.27
C VAL A 245 7.95 -1.77 21.91
N LYS A 246 7.49 -0.82 21.10
CA LYS A 246 6.58 0.23 21.54
C LYS A 246 5.15 -0.22 21.25
N ILE A 247 4.29 -0.20 22.26
CA ILE A 247 2.90 -0.61 22.14
C ILE A 247 2.01 0.62 22.28
N TYR A 248 1.06 0.75 21.38
CA TYR A 248 0.00 1.75 21.43
C TYR A 248 -1.33 1.01 21.53
N PHE A 249 -2.13 1.36 22.53
CA PHE A 249 -3.50 0.87 22.71
C PHE A 249 -4.47 1.97 22.25
N TYR A 250 -5.50 1.55 21.53
CA TYR A 250 -6.58 2.44 21.08
C TYR A 250 -7.93 1.86 21.46
#